data_430a29c79531cb7a2aaea1ff38b4fc42
#
_entry.id   430a29c79531cb7a2aaea1ff38b4fc42
#
_cell.length_a   1.000
_cell.length_b   1.000
_cell.length_c   1.000
_cell.angle_alpha   90.00
_cell.angle_beta   90.00
_cell.angle_gamma   90.00
#
_symmetry.space_group_name_H-M   'P 1'
#
loop_
_entity.id
_entity.type
_entity.pdbx_description
1 polymer ?
#
loop_
_entity_poly.entity_id
_entity_poly.type
_entity_poly.pdbx_seq_one_letter_code
_entity_poly.pdbx_strand_id
1 'polypeptide(L)'
;VFVLGLCVSALMERRAEVASIFNNRKNVIKGIEARNELFKNDFPREYQTWTETAKTDFESEFNGNIAVDALEKRPEMVILWAGYAFSKDYSTPRGHMHAIEDITASLRTGSPMSPTEGPQPSTCWTCKSPDVPRMMEALGVDSFYNNKWGAMGAEIVNPIGCSDCHDPETMNLHISRPALIEAFQRQGKDITKATPQEMRSLVCAQCH
;
A
#
# COMPACT_ATOMS: atom_id res chain seq x y z
N VAL A 1 -35.95 5.29 25.13
CA VAL A 1 -36.63 4.96 23.84
C VAL A 1 -36.26 5.95 22.75
N PHE A 2 -36.33 7.27 22.98
CA PHE A 2 -36.05 8.29 21.96
C PHE A 2 -34.60 8.22 21.39
N VAL A 3 -33.58 8.12 22.26
CA VAL A 3 -32.17 8.00 21.85
C VAL A 3 -31.92 6.71 21.06
N LEU A 4 -32.54 5.60 21.46
CA LEU A 4 -32.45 4.35 20.72
C LEU A 4 -33.06 4.46 19.32
N GLY A 5 -34.20 5.15 19.20
CA GLY A 5 -34.83 5.44 17.93
C GLY A 5 -33.95 6.26 16.98
N LEU A 6 -33.29 7.28 17.51
CA LEU A 6 -32.32 8.08 16.72
C LEU A 6 -31.11 7.26 16.27
N CYS A 7 -30.57 6.41 17.14
CA CYS A 7 -29.45 5.52 16.76
C CYS A 7 -29.86 4.52 15.67
N VAL A 8 -31.06 3.92 15.77
CA VAL A 8 -31.57 2.98 14.77
C VAL A 8 -31.80 3.71 13.44
N SER A 9 -32.41 4.91 13.45
CA SER A 9 -32.62 5.72 12.25
C SER A 9 -31.30 6.04 11.57
N ALA A 10 -30.31 6.53 12.32
CA ALA A 10 -28.99 6.84 11.77
C ALA A 10 -28.29 5.62 11.16
N LEU A 11 -28.41 4.45 11.79
CA LEU A 11 -27.88 3.20 11.24
C LEU A 11 -28.59 2.76 9.96
N MET A 12 -29.92 2.94 9.90
CA MET A 12 -30.71 2.61 8.70
C MET A 12 -30.37 3.55 7.54
N GLU A 13 -30.27 4.84 7.80
CA GLU A 13 -29.87 5.83 6.78
C GLU A 13 -28.47 5.51 6.23
N ARG A 14 -27.51 5.22 7.10
CA ARG A 14 -26.15 4.86 6.69
C ARG A 14 -26.12 3.57 5.87
N ARG A 15 -26.92 2.57 6.22
CA ARG A 15 -27.05 1.34 5.42
C ARG A 15 -27.67 1.60 4.06
N ALA A 16 -28.69 2.44 3.98
CA ALA A 16 -29.34 2.82 2.74
C ALA A 16 -28.39 3.62 1.83
N GLU A 17 -27.62 4.54 2.40
CA GLU A 17 -26.59 5.31 1.68
C GLU A 17 -25.53 4.37 1.08
N VAL A 18 -24.97 3.47 1.88
CA VAL A 18 -23.99 2.48 1.40
C VAL A 18 -24.57 1.58 0.31
N ALA A 19 -25.79 1.06 0.51
CA ALA A 19 -26.46 0.23 -0.51
C ALA A 19 -26.69 1.01 -1.80
N SER A 20 -27.05 2.29 -1.72
CA SER A 20 -27.24 3.17 -2.89
C SER A 20 -25.94 3.35 -3.66
N ILE A 21 -24.81 3.57 -2.98
CA ILE A 21 -23.50 3.67 -3.63
C ILE A 21 -23.18 2.37 -4.38
N PHE A 22 -23.32 1.22 -3.73
CA PHE A 22 -23.02 -0.08 -4.35
C PHE A 22 -23.94 -0.42 -5.52
N ASN A 23 -25.23 -0.06 -5.45
CA ASN A 23 -26.21 -0.34 -6.52
C ASN A 23 -26.05 0.59 -7.73
N ASN A 24 -25.46 1.76 -7.56
CA ASN A 24 -25.32 2.79 -8.60
C ASN A 24 -23.90 2.91 -9.17
N ARG A 25 -23.04 1.94 -8.92
CA ARG A 25 -21.68 1.98 -9.47
C ARG A 25 -21.68 2.05 -10.99
N LYS A 26 -20.88 2.97 -11.52
CA LYS A 26 -20.69 3.16 -12.95
C LYS A 26 -19.65 2.22 -13.53
N ASN A 27 -18.66 1.85 -12.70
CA ASN A 27 -17.56 1.00 -13.10
C ASN A 27 -17.53 -0.27 -12.23
N VAL A 28 -17.75 -1.42 -12.84
CA VAL A 28 -17.51 -2.71 -12.18
C VAL A 28 -16.07 -3.11 -12.46
N ILE A 29 -15.21 -2.90 -11.46
CA ILE A 29 -13.80 -3.25 -11.53
C ILE A 29 -13.64 -4.67 -11.00
N LYS A 30 -12.90 -5.50 -11.72
CA LYS A 30 -12.60 -6.88 -11.32
C LYS A 30 -11.09 -7.05 -11.17
N GLY A 31 -10.69 -7.79 -10.15
CA GLY A 31 -9.29 -7.98 -9.84
C GLY A 31 -8.59 -6.72 -9.34
N ILE A 32 -7.28 -6.76 -9.23
CA ILE A 32 -6.48 -5.60 -8.75
C ILE A 32 -6.39 -4.57 -9.86
N GLU A 33 -6.92 -3.38 -9.61
CA GLU A 33 -6.88 -2.24 -10.54
C GLU A 33 -5.91 -1.18 -10.01
N ALA A 34 -4.87 -0.93 -10.77
CA ALA A 34 -3.82 0.02 -10.41
C ALA A 34 -4.24 1.49 -10.59
N ARG A 35 -5.21 1.77 -11.46
CA ARG A 35 -5.66 3.13 -11.79
C ARG A 35 -6.70 3.63 -10.79
N ASN A 36 -6.25 4.39 -9.82
CA ASN A 36 -7.10 4.91 -8.76
C ASN A 36 -8.21 5.87 -9.25
N GLU A 37 -8.00 6.52 -10.39
CA GLU A 37 -8.96 7.44 -11.01
C GLU A 37 -10.32 6.77 -11.34
N LEU A 38 -10.31 5.47 -11.58
CA LEU A 38 -11.54 4.72 -11.87
C LEU A 38 -12.49 4.65 -10.68
N PHE A 39 -11.96 4.76 -9.45
CA PHE A 39 -12.76 4.77 -8.22
C PHE A 39 -13.38 6.14 -7.91
N LYS A 40 -12.88 7.22 -8.50
CA LYS A 40 -13.28 8.60 -8.19
C LYS A 40 -14.78 8.85 -8.31
N ASN A 41 -15.43 8.31 -9.33
CA ASN A 41 -16.85 8.57 -9.57
C ASN A 41 -17.77 7.82 -8.61
N ASP A 42 -17.35 6.64 -8.17
CA ASP A 42 -18.14 5.77 -7.31
C ASP A 42 -17.82 6.00 -5.82
N PHE A 43 -16.59 6.47 -5.54
CA PHE A 43 -16.08 6.70 -4.17
C PHE A 43 -15.35 8.05 -4.07
N PRO A 44 -16.03 9.19 -4.32
CA PRO A 44 -15.39 10.50 -4.43
C PRO A 44 -14.73 10.96 -3.13
N ARG A 45 -15.29 10.65 -1.96
CA ARG A 45 -14.73 11.04 -0.65
C ARG A 45 -13.45 10.26 -0.34
N GLU A 46 -13.50 8.95 -0.56
CA GLU A 46 -12.36 8.04 -0.35
C GLU A 46 -11.22 8.37 -1.32
N TYR A 47 -11.56 8.64 -2.57
CA TYR A 47 -10.60 9.10 -3.57
C TYR A 47 -9.95 10.43 -3.16
N GLN A 48 -10.74 11.39 -2.67
CA GLN A 48 -10.21 12.65 -2.15
C GLN A 48 -9.28 12.40 -0.96
N THR A 49 -9.66 11.56 0.00
CA THR A 49 -8.82 11.21 1.15
C THR A 49 -7.50 10.57 0.70
N TRP A 50 -7.55 9.70 -0.30
CA TRP A 50 -6.34 9.14 -0.89
C TRP A 50 -5.46 10.21 -1.54
N THR A 51 -6.03 11.16 -2.29
CA THR A 51 -5.26 12.27 -2.89
C THR A 51 -4.64 13.19 -1.85
N GLU A 52 -5.24 13.32 -0.65
CA GLU A 52 -4.66 14.10 0.46
C GLU A 52 -3.32 13.51 0.95
N THR A 53 -3.04 12.23 0.71
CA THR A 53 -1.74 11.64 1.04
C THR A 53 -0.57 12.20 0.21
N ALA A 54 -0.87 12.98 -0.84
CA ALA A 54 0.14 13.73 -1.59
C ALA A 54 0.65 14.97 -0.84
N LYS A 55 -0.08 15.47 0.16
CA LYS A 55 0.34 16.64 0.93
C LYS A 55 1.55 16.31 1.79
N THR A 56 2.54 17.19 1.76
CA THR A 56 3.82 17.03 2.46
C THR A 56 4.12 18.18 3.40
N ASP A 57 3.11 18.92 3.81
CA ASP A 57 3.19 20.17 4.56
C ASP A 57 2.77 20.03 6.03
N PHE A 58 2.61 18.81 6.51
CA PHE A 58 2.22 18.57 7.91
C PHE A 58 3.05 17.48 8.57
N GLU A 59 3.23 17.63 9.88
CA GLU A 59 3.87 16.65 10.76
C GLU A 59 2.89 16.27 11.88
N SER A 60 2.80 14.98 12.16
CA SER A 60 2.08 14.46 13.33
C SER A 60 3.07 14.12 14.44
N GLU A 61 2.54 13.75 15.63
CA GLU A 61 3.36 13.23 16.73
C GLU A 61 4.29 12.07 16.31
N PHE A 62 3.85 11.28 15.34
CA PHE A 62 4.56 10.10 14.83
C PHE A 62 5.14 10.32 13.42
N ASN A 63 5.44 11.54 13.04
CA ASN A 63 6.08 12.01 11.83
C ASN A 63 5.13 12.66 10.80
N GLY A 64 4.13 12.02 10.24
CA GLY A 64 3.27 12.57 9.17
C GLY A 64 3.87 12.41 7.78
N ASN A 65 3.59 13.37 6.87
CA ASN A 65 3.98 13.32 5.45
C ASN A 65 5.21 14.19 5.10
N ILE A 66 5.95 14.67 6.08
CA ILE A 66 7.18 15.42 5.84
C ILE A 66 8.32 14.45 5.55
N ALA A 67 9.08 14.71 4.49
CA ALA A 67 10.30 13.97 4.22
C ALA A 67 11.35 14.31 5.30
N VAL A 68 11.88 13.28 5.96
CA VAL A 68 12.87 13.43 7.01
C VAL A 68 14.05 12.54 6.71
N ASP A 69 15.24 13.13 6.61
CA ASP A 69 16.49 12.39 6.54
C ASP A 69 16.90 11.91 7.95
N ALA A 70 16.77 10.60 8.17
CA ALA A 70 17.12 10.00 9.45
C ALA A 70 18.65 9.99 9.69
N LEU A 71 19.47 10.01 8.64
CA LEU A 71 20.93 10.07 8.78
C LEU A 71 21.39 11.48 9.17
N GLU A 72 20.70 12.52 8.73
CA GLU A 72 20.95 13.91 9.20
C GLU A 72 20.60 14.05 10.68
N LYS A 73 19.43 13.52 11.09
CA LYS A 73 18.99 13.57 12.50
C LYS A 73 19.83 12.70 13.44
N ARG A 74 20.39 11.59 12.93
CA ARG A 74 21.14 10.60 13.71
C ARG A 74 22.33 10.09 12.90
N PRO A 75 23.41 10.89 12.77
CA PRO A 75 24.56 10.57 11.92
C PRO A 75 25.31 9.30 12.36
N GLU A 76 25.17 8.88 13.61
CA GLU A 76 25.68 7.59 14.10
C GLU A 76 25.12 6.38 13.36
N MET A 77 23.94 6.51 12.75
CA MET A 77 23.34 5.44 11.94
C MET A 77 24.17 5.11 10.69
N VAL A 78 24.95 6.07 10.17
CA VAL A 78 25.88 5.81 9.05
C VAL A 78 26.88 4.72 9.41
N ILE A 79 27.38 4.74 10.64
CA ILE A 79 28.32 3.72 11.14
C ILE A 79 27.60 2.41 11.41
N LEU A 80 26.42 2.47 12.03
CA LEU A 80 25.59 1.29 12.32
C LEU A 80 25.25 0.51 11.04
N TRP A 81 24.96 1.23 9.96
CA TRP A 81 24.62 0.65 8.66
C TRP A 81 25.81 0.54 7.70
N ALA A 82 27.05 0.71 8.18
CA ALA A 82 28.24 0.64 7.34
C ALA A 82 28.29 -0.67 6.56
N GLY A 83 28.53 -0.57 5.25
CA GLY A 83 28.50 -1.71 4.33
C GLY A 83 27.13 -2.04 3.74
N TYR A 84 26.05 -1.44 4.24
CA TYR A 84 24.69 -1.56 3.68
C TYR A 84 24.29 -0.27 2.98
N ALA A 85 23.36 -0.39 2.02
CA ALA A 85 22.87 0.76 1.27
C ALA A 85 22.14 1.80 2.14
N PHE A 86 21.65 1.41 3.32
CA PHE A 86 21.04 2.29 4.31
C PHE A 86 21.97 3.33 4.91
N SER A 87 23.29 3.13 4.83
CA SER A 87 24.29 4.15 5.22
C SER A 87 24.38 5.32 4.24
N LYS A 88 23.79 5.18 3.05
CA LYS A 88 23.81 6.22 2.00
C LYS A 88 22.54 7.07 2.02
N ASP A 89 21.44 6.46 2.41
CA ASP A 89 20.13 7.11 2.42
C ASP A 89 19.18 6.32 3.35
N TYR A 90 18.61 7.01 4.32
CA TYR A 90 17.63 6.45 5.23
C TYR A 90 16.58 7.50 5.57
N SER A 91 15.77 7.82 4.57
CA SER A 91 14.69 8.79 4.71
C SER A 91 13.40 8.12 5.16
N THR A 92 12.61 8.84 5.96
CA THR A 92 11.26 8.38 6.33
C THR A 92 10.35 8.41 5.12
N PRO A 93 9.47 7.41 4.96
CA PRO A 93 8.52 7.40 3.85
C PRO A 93 7.47 8.52 4.06
N ARG A 94 7.08 9.15 2.96
CA ARG A 94 5.92 10.05 2.91
C ARG A 94 4.64 9.24 2.68
N GLY A 95 3.50 9.90 2.42
CA GLY A 95 2.22 9.25 2.15
C GLY A 95 2.22 8.32 0.93
N HIS A 96 1.19 7.51 0.80
CA HIS A 96 1.06 6.46 -0.21
C HIS A 96 1.24 6.95 -1.66
N MET A 97 0.83 8.20 -1.97
CA MET A 97 1.03 8.81 -3.28
C MET A 97 2.50 8.95 -3.69
N HIS A 98 3.41 9.05 -2.73
CA HIS A 98 4.84 9.23 -2.96
C HIS A 98 5.63 7.91 -2.95
N ALA A 99 4.96 6.77 -2.80
CA ALA A 99 5.63 5.49 -2.59
C ALA A 99 6.62 5.12 -3.71
N ILE A 100 6.28 5.41 -4.97
CA ILE A 100 7.17 5.17 -6.11
C ILE A 100 8.26 6.25 -6.19
N GLU A 101 7.87 7.52 -6.11
CA GLU A 101 8.80 8.64 -6.19
C GLU A 101 9.92 8.51 -5.16
N ASP A 102 9.57 8.30 -3.89
CA ASP A 102 10.53 8.24 -2.81
C ASP A 102 11.50 7.06 -2.94
N ILE A 103 11.00 5.90 -3.31
CA ILE A 103 11.84 4.71 -3.42
C ILE A 103 12.75 4.76 -4.66
N THR A 104 12.32 5.39 -5.74
CA THR A 104 13.14 5.57 -6.95
C THR A 104 14.14 6.71 -6.82
N ALA A 105 13.81 7.77 -6.09
CA ALA A 105 14.70 8.90 -5.83
C ALA A 105 15.78 8.59 -4.78
N SER A 106 15.60 7.54 -3.97
CA SER A 106 16.53 7.17 -2.90
C SER A 106 17.89 6.76 -3.45
N LEU A 107 18.97 7.29 -2.85
CA LEU A 107 20.35 6.87 -3.15
C LEU A 107 20.61 5.40 -2.79
N ARG A 108 19.81 4.85 -1.91
CA ARG A 108 19.86 3.45 -1.46
C ARG A 108 19.45 2.49 -2.57
N THR A 109 18.44 2.82 -3.32
CA THR A 109 17.89 1.98 -4.40
C THR A 109 18.30 2.46 -5.78
N GLY A 110 18.42 3.76 -5.97
CA GLY A 110 18.53 4.38 -7.29
C GLY A 110 17.27 4.15 -8.13
N SER A 111 17.14 4.83 -9.21
CA SER A 111 16.10 4.54 -10.19
C SER A 111 16.39 3.22 -10.91
N PRO A 112 15.38 2.43 -11.31
CA PRO A 112 15.57 1.19 -12.05
C PRO A 112 15.94 1.47 -13.51
N MET A 113 17.15 1.94 -13.73
CA MET A 113 17.69 2.30 -15.07
C MET A 113 18.01 1.08 -15.92
N SER A 114 18.33 -0.05 -15.29
CA SER A 114 18.56 -1.33 -15.96
C SER A 114 18.28 -2.50 -14.98
N PRO A 115 18.08 -3.73 -15.49
CA PRO A 115 17.87 -4.92 -14.65
C PRO A 115 19.03 -5.25 -13.69
N THR A 116 20.21 -4.69 -13.95
CA THR A 116 21.41 -4.95 -13.14
C THR A 116 21.72 -3.84 -12.15
N GLU A 117 21.05 -2.70 -12.25
CA GLU A 117 21.27 -1.58 -11.34
C GLU A 117 20.54 -1.78 -10.00
N GLY A 118 21.05 -1.07 -9.01
CA GLY A 118 20.55 -1.07 -7.65
C GLY A 118 21.04 -2.27 -6.83
N PRO A 119 21.59 -2.02 -5.64
CA PRO A 119 22.08 -3.07 -4.76
C PRO A 119 20.95 -3.83 -4.05
N GLN A 120 19.71 -3.34 -4.11
CA GLN A 120 18.59 -3.87 -3.35
C GLN A 120 17.90 -5.02 -4.07
N PRO A 121 17.36 -5.99 -3.31
CA PRO A 121 16.46 -7.00 -3.86
C PRO A 121 15.08 -6.40 -4.21
N SER A 122 14.34 -7.08 -5.07
CA SER A 122 12.98 -6.66 -5.44
C SER A 122 11.97 -6.69 -4.29
N THR A 123 12.31 -7.31 -3.15
CA THR A 123 11.55 -7.21 -1.89
C THR A 123 11.20 -5.78 -1.51
N CYS A 124 12.07 -4.82 -1.82
CA CYS A 124 11.81 -3.41 -1.54
C CYS A 124 10.57 -2.84 -2.28
N TRP A 125 10.13 -3.49 -3.35
CA TRP A 125 8.91 -3.12 -4.07
C TRP A 125 7.61 -3.55 -3.40
N THR A 126 7.64 -4.54 -2.51
CA THR A 126 6.43 -5.17 -1.93
C THR A 126 5.39 -4.18 -1.43
N CYS A 127 5.81 -3.08 -0.82
CA CYS A 127 4.94 -2.07 -0.22
C CYS A 127 4.87 -0.76 -1.04
N LYS A 128 4.99 -0.81 -2.37
CA LYS A 128 5.08 0.40 -3.18
C LYS A 128 3.96 0.58 -4.19
N SER A 129 3.28 -0.50 -4.62
CA SER A 129 2.40 -0.43 -5.76
C SER A 129 1.37 -1.56 -5.82
N PRO A 130 0.16 -1.30 -6.36
CA PRO A 130 -0.79 -2.33 -6.76
C PRO A 130 -0.33 -3.14 -8.00
N ASP A 131 0.76 -2.76 -8.66
CA ASP A 131 1.37 -3.56 -9.72
C ASP A 131 2.06 -4.82 -9.17
N VAL A 132 2.52 -4.78 -7.92
CA VAL A 132 3.30 -5.86 -7.29
C VAL A 132 2.53 -7.19 -7.16
N PRO A 133 1.27 -7.24 -6.72
CA PRO A 133 0.52 -8.50 -6.66
C PRO A 133 0.47 -9.23 -7.99
N ARG A 134 0.21 -8.52 -9.08
CA ARG A 134 0.21 -9.06 -10.44
C ARG A 134 1.56 -9.71 -10.79
N MET A 135 2.65 -9.06 -10.42
CA MET A 135 3.99 -9.58 -10.68
C MET A 135 4.30 -10.80 -9.80
N MET A 136 3.88 -10.79 -8.54
CA MET A 136 4.03 -11.95 -7.66
C MET A 136 3.22 -13.15 -8.15
N GLU A 137 2.01 -12.93 -8.69
CA GLU A 137 1.20 -13.98 -9.29
C GLU A 137 1.84 -14.55 -10.56
N ALA A 138 2.38 -13.68 -11.43
CA ALA A 138 2.98 -14.09 -12.70
C ALA A 138 4.32 -14.83 -12.52
N LEU A 139 5.15 -14.41 -11.57
CA LEU A 139 6.50 -14.94 -11.37
C LEU A 139 6.59 -15.97 -10.25
N GLY A 140 5.62 -16.00 -9.34
CA GLY A 140 5.73 -16.62 -8.04
C GLY A 140 6.47 -15.74 -7.02
N VAL A 141 6.07 -15.84 -5.75
CA VAL A 141 6.60 -14.99 -4.65
C VAL A 141 8.11 -15.16 -4.49
N ASP A 142 8.59 -16.40 -4.48
CA ASP A 142 10.02 -16.69 -4.31
C ASP A 142 10.85 -16.12 -5.48
N SER A 143 10.38 -16.27 -6.72
CA SER A 143 11.06 -15.70 -7.89
C SER A 143 11.05 -14.18 -7.89
N PHE A 144 9.94 -13.57 -7.50
CA PHE A 144 9.86 -12.12 -7.33
C PHE A 144 10.89 -11.65 -6.32
N TYR A 145 10.99 -12.25 -5.14
CA TYR A 145 11.90 -11.83 -4.09
C TYR A 145 13.37 -12.08 -4.39
N ASN A 146 13.69 -13.10 -5.18
CA ASN A 146 15.06 -13.42 -5.58
C ASN A 146 15.58 -12.56 -6.74
N ASN A 147 14.71 -11.73 -7.35
CA ASN A 147 15.13 -10.79 -8.37
C ASN A 147 15.78 -9.53 -7.79
N LYS A 148 16.42 -8.79 -8.66
CA LYS A 148 16.98 -7.48 -8.32
C LYS A 148 15.95 -6.37 -8.47
N TRP A 149 16.12 -5.32 -7.70
CA TRP A 149 15.33 -4.10 -7.75
C TRP A 149 15.11 -3.58 -9.18
N GLY A 150 16.18 -3.37 -9.93
CA GLY A 150 16.12 -2.80 -11.28
C GLY A 150 15.39 -3.68 -12.30
N ALA A 151 15.36 -5.00 -12.09
CA ALA A 151 14.66 -5.91 -12.99
C ALA A 151 13.12 -5.76 -12.99
N MET A 152 12.57 -5.26 -11.87
CA MET A 152 11.12 -5.14 -11.66
C MET A 152 10.59 -3.73 -11.88
N GLY A 153 11.44 -2.71 -11.73
CA GLY A 153 11.01 -1.32 -11.61
C GLY A 153 10.30 -0.74 -12.83
N ALA A 154 10.59 -1.21 -14.02
CA ALA A 154 9.96 -0.71 -15.24
C ALA A 154 8.43 -0.97 -15.31
N GLU A 155 7.95 -1.98 -14.60
CA GLU A 155 6.53 -2.35 -14.55
C GLU A 155 5.80 -1.83 -13.31
N ILE A 156 6.51 -1.25 -12.34
CA ILE A 156 5.96 -0.77 -11.07
C ILE A 156 5.90 0.76 -11.12
N VAL A 157 4.77 1.28 -11.55
CA VAL A 157 4.60 2.71 -11.87
C VAL A 157 3.46 3.38 -11.12
N ASN A 158 2.51 2.62 -10.59
CA ASN A 158 1.36 3.15 -9.87
C ASN A 158 1.65 3.18 -8.37
N PRO A 159 1.43 4.32 -7.67
CA PRO A 159 1.62 4.38 -6.23
C PRO A 159 0.54 3.55 -5.50
N ILE A 160 0.77 3.27 -4.21
CA ILE A 160 -0.19 2.57 -3.36
C ILE A 160 -1.58 3.20 -3.48
N GLY A 161 -2.58 2.38 -3.71
CA GLY A 161 -3.93 2.82 -3.99
C GLY A 161 -5.03 1.95 -3.41
N CYS A 162 -6.25 2.17 -3.92
CA CYS A 162 -7.46 1.54 -3.38
C CYS A 162 -7.38 0.02 -3.39
N SER A 163 -6.96 -0.57 -4.51
CA SER A 163 -6.89 -2.04 -4.68
C SER A 163 -5.78 -2.72 -3.89
N ASP A 164 -4.87 -1.97 -3.27
CA ASP A 164 -3.88 -2.56 -2.36
C ASP A 164 -4.54 -3.11 -1.08
N CYS A 165 -5.64 -2.48 -0.65
CA CYS A 165 -6.34 -2.80 0.59
C CYS A 165 -7.79 -3.21 0.40
N HIS A 166 -8.43 -2.81 -0.71
CA HIS A 166 -9.84 -3.04 -0.97
C HIS A 166 -10.05 -3.93 -2.19
N ASP A 167 -10.87 -4.95 -2.05
CA ASP A 167 -11.39 -5.69 -3.18
C ASP A 167 -12.25 -4.76 -4.06
N PRO A 168 -11.91 -4.54 -5.33
CA PRO A 168 -12.60 -3.53 -6.14
C PRO A 168 -14.07 -3.83 -6.42
N GLU A 169 -14.47 -5.10 -6.35
CA GLU A 169 -15.86 -5.51 -6.60
C GLU A 169 -16.75 -5.27 -5.38
N THR A 170 -16.25 -5.56 -4.19
CA THR A 170 -17.02 -5.51 -2.94
C THR A 170 -16.66 -4.34 -2.05
N MET A 171 -15.49 -3.73 -2.25
CA MET A 171 -14.85 -2.75 -1.37
C MET A 171 -14.55 -3.27 0.04
N ASN A 172 -14.70 -4.55 0.28
CA ASN A 172 -14.24 -5.16 1.51
C ASN A 172 -12.71 -5.12 1.59
N LEU A 173 -12.19 -5.07 2.80
CA LEU A 173 -10.76 -5.21 3.01
C LEU A 173 -10.30 -6.59 2.57
N HIS A 174 -9.20 -6.63 1.83
CA HIS A 174 -8.56 -7.87 1.41
C HIS A 174 -7.04 -7.75 1.43
N ILE A 175 -6.38 -8.90 1.46
CA ILE A 175 -4.94 -8.98 1.32
C ILE A 175 -4.61 -9.15 -0.16
N SER A 176 -3.98 -8.15 -0.74
CA SER A 176 -3.61 -8.15 -2.16
C SER A 176 -2.26 -8.85 -2.43
N ARG A 177 -1.39 -9.00 -1.41
CA ARG A 177 -0.05 -9.59 -1.57
C ARG A 177 -0.07 -11.11 -1.34
N PRO A 178 0.17 -11.94 -2.37
CA PRO A 178 0.28 -13.39 -2.21
C PRO A 178 1.30 -13.80 -1.15
N ALA A 179 2.38 -13.05 -1.02
CA ALA A 179 3.46 -13.30 -0.05
C ALA A 179 2.96 -13.41 1.39
N LEU A 180 2.06 -12.53 1.85
CA LEU A 180 1.52 -12.61 3.20
C LEU A 180 0.62 -13.84 3.37
N ILE A 181 -0.20 -14.13 2.36
CA ILE A 181 -1.09 -15.30 2.36
C ILE A 181 -0.25 -16.59 2.49
N GLU A 182 0.78 -16.75 1.65
CA GLU A 182 1.67 -17.90 1.69
C GLU A 182 2.42 -18.01 3.02
N ALA A 183 2.88 -16.91 3.58
CA ALA A 183 3.57 -16.92 4.88
C ALA A 183 2.69 -17.47 6.01
N PHE A 184 1.41 -17.10 6.03
CA PHE A 184 0.47 -17.64 7.02
C PHE A 184 0.06 -19.10 6.71
N GLN A 185 -0.09 -19.46 5.44
CA GLN A 185 -0.37 -20.84 5.03
C GLN A 185 0.75 -21.79 5.49
N ARG A 186 2.02 -21.37 5.38
CA ARG A 186 3.18 -22.13 5.91
C ARG A 186 3.10 -22.35 7.42
N GLN A 187 2.35 -21.48 8.14
CA GLN A 187 2.06 -21.63 9.57
C GLN A 187 0.74 -22.39 9.84
N GLY A 188 0.10 -22.95 8.83
CA GLY A 188 -1.18 -23.66 8.93
C GLY A 188 -2.39 -22.73 9.15
N LYS A 189 -2.28 -21.44 8.83
CA LYS A 189 -3.35 -20.44 8.99
C LYS A 189 -3.85 -19.95 7.64
N ASP A 190 -5.17 -19.88 7.49
CA ASP A 190 -5.84 -19.31 6.32
C ASP A 190 -6.37 -17.91 6.66
N ILE A 191 -5.56 -16.89 6.34
CA ILE A 191 -5.92 -15.49 6.63
C ILE A 191 -6.92 -14.89 5.62
N THR A 192 -7.24 -15.59 4.54
CA THR A 192 -8.30 -15.14 3.61
C THR A 192 -9.68 -15.23 4.25
N LYS A 193 -9.81 -16.03 5.32
CA LYS A 193 -11.01 -16.17 6.15
C LYS A 193 -10.99 -15.38 7.44
N ALA A 194 -10.03 -14.43 7.57
CA ALA A 194 -9.93 -13.58 8.73
C ALA A 194 -11.22 -12.77 8.96
N THR A 195 -11.52 -12.56 10.23
CA THR A 195 -12.64 -11.70 10.61
C THR A 195 -12.42 -10.25 10.13
N PRO A 196 -13.48 -9.44 9.95
CA PRO A 196 -13.31 -8.03 9.59
C PRO A 196 -12.41 -7.24 10.56
N GLN A 197 -12.37 -7.65 11.83
CA GLN A 197 -11.51 -7.02 12.83
C GLN A 197 -10.03 -7.37 12.61
N GLU A 198 -9.73 -8.63 12.34
CA GLU A 198 -8.37 -9.07 12.03
C GLU A 198 -7.90 -8.51 10.69
N MET A 199 -8.78 -8.45 9.69
CA MET A 199 -8.46 -7.94 8.37
C MET A 199 -7.98 -6.48 8.42
N ARG A 200 -8.49 -5.65 9.34
CA ARG A 200 -8.03 -4.27 9.53
C ARG A 200 -6.53 -4.16 9.86
N SER A 201 -5.98 -5.16 10.54
CA SER A 201 -4.54 -5.21 10.84
C SER A 201 -3.77 -5.90 9.70
N LEU A 202 -4.34 -6.96 9.14
CA LEU A 202 -3.67 -7.76 8.10
C LEU A 202 -3.44 -6.99 6.80
N VAL A 203 -4.35 -6.09 6.42
CA VAL A 203 -4.15 -5.24 5.23
C VAL A 203 -2.98 -4.25 5.39
N CYS A 204 -2.64 -3.87 6.62
CA CYS A 204 -1.44 -3.08 6.89
C CYS A 204 -0.21 -3.99 6.95
N ALA A 205 -0.33 -5.17 7.55
CA ALA A 205 0.75 -6.13 7.75
C ALA A 205 1.32 -6.73 6.46
N GLN A 206 0.62 -6.62 5.32
CA GLN A 206 1.16 -7.04 4.03
C GLN A 206 2.32 -6.15 3.55
N CYS A 207 2.50 -4.97 4.15
CA CYS A 207 3.52 -3.98 3.80
C CYS A 207 4.33 -3.49 5.02
N HIS A 208 3.72 -3.46 6.22
CA HIS A 208 4.31 -2.89 7.44
C HIS A 208 4.63 -3.90 8.53
#